data_0a51a77139f37172503391e073a4e050
#
_entry.id   0a51a77139f37172503391e073a4e050
#
_cell.length_a   1.000
_cell.length_b   1.000
_cell.length_c   1.000
_cell.angle_alpha   90.00
_cell.angle_beta   90.00
_cell.angle_gamma   90.00
#
_symmetry.space_group_name_H-M   'P 1'
#
loop_
_entity.id
_entity.type
_entity.pdbx_description
1 polymer ?
#
loop_
_entity_poly.entity_id
_entity_poly.type
_entity_poly.pdbx_seq_one_letter_code
_entity_poly.pdbx_strand_id
1 'polypeptide(L)'
;LPQYLDDVEKLIKCCVKNVVADYNLSSSSIIIYGKSIITIMYKTADGSTLSNIFEEEFSKKFDITSCDYPDFADVNVFTAYSNSRLVNQRRIDVHTALNARINIFCKRCTHSLSQCENAFIRSDEEEILNVKSTGVCSVDFDESFTLPKNDSQIKNIVNTYLDTVVSDKKIIKDKMLVKIDNEISVVYCDENDNIDKIKYSFSVSRIIDIANCVDNDYSV
;
A
#
# COMPACT_ATOMS: atom_id res chain seq x y z
N LEU A 1 -26.41 -0.01 5.81
CA LEU A 1 -26.10 1.24 5.12
C LEU A 1 -26.64 2.43 5.93
N PRO A 2 -25.93 3.59 5.92
CA PRO A 2 -26.43 4.83 6.50
C PRO A 2 -27.78 5.25 5.90
N GLN A 3 -28.60 5.98 6.69
CA GLN A 3 -29.97 6.34 6.29
C GLN A 3 -30.04 7.27 5.07
N TYR A 4 -28.98 8.06 4.83
CA TYR A 4 -28.91 8.99 3.72
C TYR A 4 -28.53 8.35 2.38
N LEU A 5 -28.16 7.07 2.36
CA LEU A 5 -27.88 6.33 1.13
C LEU A 5 -29.15 5.67 0.61
N ASP A 6 -29.23 5.54 -0.73
CA ASP A 6 -30.32 4.87 -1.39
C ASP A 6 -30.34 3.36 -1.12
N ASP A 7 -31.52 2.77 -1.27
CA ASP A 7 -31.71 1.33 -1.11
C ASP A 7 -31.03 0.55 -2.23
N VAL A 8 -30.37 -0.52 -1.85
CA VAL A 8 -29.64 -1.40 -2.78
C VAL A 8 -30.60 -2.42 -3.36
N GLU A 9 -30.81 -2.39 -4.67
CA GLU A 9 -31.53 -3.44 -5.38
C GLU A 9 -30.60 -4.60 -5.72
N LYS A 10 -29.39 -4.26 -6.24
CA LYS A 10 -28.41 -5.26 -6.67
C LYS A 10 -26.99 -4.83 -6.35
N LEU A 11 -26.25 -5.68 -5.64
CA LEU A 11 -24.81 -5.53 -5.46
C LEU A 11 -24.09 -5.87 -6.77
N ILE A 12 -23.28 -4.94 -7.30
CA ILE A 12 -22.49 -5.13 -8.52
C ILE A 12 -21.09 -5.64 -8.16
N LYS A 13 -20.39 -4.93 -7.26
CA LYS A 13 -19.02 -5.24 -6.89
C LYS A 13 -18.72 -4.73 -5.49
N CYS A 14 -17.89 -5.48 -4.77
CA CYS A 14 -17.26 -5.03 -3.54
C CYS A 14 -15.74 -5.22 -3.70
N CYS A 15 -14.98 -4.18 -3.41
CA CYS A 15 -13.52 -4.20 -3.40
C CYS A 15 -13.03 -3.83 -2.01
N VAL A 16 -12.02 -4.54 -1.52
CA VAL A 16 -11.38 -4.25 -0.24
C VAL A 16 -9.90 -4.00 -0.49
N LYS A 17 -9.42 -2.80 -0.13
CA LYS A 17 -8.01 -2.41 -0.15
C LYS A 17 -7.55 -2.20 1.28
N ASN A 18 -6.43 -2.79 1.65
CA ASN A 18 -5.86 -2.66 2.99
C ASN A 18 -4.66 -1.73 2.96
N VAL A 19 -4.58 -0.87 3.95
CA VAL A 19 -3.48 0.08 4.13
C VAL A 19 -2.93 -0.09 5.54
N VAL A 20 -1.63 -0.34 5.65
CA VAL A 20 -0.90 -0.28 6.93
C VAL A 20 -0.67 1.19 7.24
N ALA A 21 -1.17 1.63 8.39
CA ALA A 21 -1.00 3.00 8.85
C ALA A 21 0.28 3.14 9.69
N ASP A 22 0.53 2.16 10.57
CA ASP A 22 1.67 2.18 11.49
C ASP A 22 1.95 0.79 12.05
N TYR A 23 3.09 0.62 12.70
CA TYR A 23 3.38 -0.58 13.49
C TYR A 23 4.20 -0.24 14.75
N ASN A 24 4.02 -1.03 15.79
CA ASN A 24 4.82 -0.95 17.01
C ASN A 24 5.66 -2.21 17.15
N LEU A 25 6.99 -2.06 17.07
CA LEU A 25 7.96 -3.15 17.09
C LEU A 25 8.67 -3.21 18.45
N SER A 26 8.70 -4.39 19.05
CA SER A 26 9.43 -4.71 20.28
C SER A 26 10.27 -5.97 20.09
N SER A 27 11.12 -6.32 21.06
CA SER A 27 11.93 -7.56 21.01
C SER A 27 11.09 -8.85 21.00
N SER A 28 9.86 -8.80 21.50
CA SER A 28 9.02 -9.98 21.65
C SER A 28 7.78 -9.99 20.75
N SER A 29 7.42 -8.83 20.17
CA SER A 29 6.20 -8.75 19.36
C SER A 29 6.21 -7.54 18.41
N ILE A 30 5.41 -7.64 17.36
CA ILE A 30 5.02 -6.52 16.51
C ILE A 30 3.49 -6.39 16.53
N ILE A 31 3.02 -5.15 16.68
CA ILE A 31 1.60 -4.81 16.54
C ILE A 31 1.45 -3.97 15.29
N ILE A 32 0.60 -4.40 14.38
CA ILE A 32 0.30 -3.70 13.13
C ILE A 32 -1.04 -3.00 13.29
N TYR A 33 -1.10 -1.75 12.87
CA TYR A 33 -2.31 -0.94 12.79
C TYR A 33 -2.57 -0.59 11.34
N GLY A 34 -3.82 -0.68 10.94
CA GLY A 34 -4.19 -0.36 9.57
C GLY A 34 -5.67 -0.14 9.40
N LYS A 35 -6.07 0.10 8.16
CA LYS A 35 -7.48 0.21 7.79
C LYS A 35 -7.78 -0.51 6.48
N SER A 36 -8.98 -1.06 6.41
CA SER A 36 -9.57 -1.64 5.22
C SER A 36 -10.50 -0.61 4.59
N ILE A 37 -10.22 -0.23 3.36
CA ILE A 37 -11.06 0.66 2.54
C ILE A 37 -11.96 -0.23 1.70
N ILE A 38 -13.27 -0.19 1.97
CA ILE A 38 -14.29 -1.04 1.37
C ILE A 38 -15.09 -0.20 0.39
N THR A 39 -14.91 -0.45 -0.91
CA THR A 39 -15.68 0.20 -1.97
C THR A 39 -16.81 -0.72 -2.42
N ILE A 40 -18.05 -0.26 -2.30
CA ILE A 40 -19.25 -1.00 -2.68
C ILE A 40 -19.91 -0.30 -3.85
N MET A 41 -20.06 -1.03 -4.97
CA MET A 41 -20.80 -0.60 -6.17
C MET A 41 -22.13 -1.35 -6.23
N TYR A 42 -23.23 -0.64 -6.42
CA TYR A 42 -24.56 -1.23 -6.44
C TYR A 42 -25.51 -0.47 -7.37
N LYS A 43 -26.62 -1.14 -7.74
CA LYS A 43 -27.77 -0.52 -8.40
C LYS A 43 -28.85 -0.21 -7.39
N THR A 44 -29.47 0.92 -7.56
CA THR A 44 -30.69 1.37 -6.85
C THR A 44 -31.94 0.98 -7.61
N ALA A 45 -33.11 1.10 -6.99
CA ALA A 45 -34.41 0.70 -7.58
C ALA A 45 -34.77 1.52 -8.84
N ASP A 46 -34.28 2.74 -8.97
CA ASP A 46 -34.42 3.58 -10.18
C ASP A 46 -33.48 3.20 -11.32
N GLY A 47 -32.62 2.18 -11.10
CA GLY A 47 -31.64 1.70 -12.08
C GLY A 47 -30.30 2.42 -12.08
N SER A 48 -30.12 3.45 -11.26
CA SER A 48 -28.87 4.20 -11.14
C SER A 48 -27.75 3.33 -10.55
N THR A 49 -26.51 3.51 -11.04
CA THR A 49 -25.34 2.84 -10.48
C THR A 49 -24.60 3.80 -9.56
N LEU A 50 -24.46 3.42 -8.29
CA LEU A 50 -23.80 4.20 -7.26
C LEU A 50 -22.62 3.46 -6.66
N SER A 51 -21.72 4.21 -6.03
CA SER A 51 -20.58 3.68 -5.28
C SER A 51 -20.43 4.42 -3.97
N ASN A 52 -20.11 3.66 -2.90
CA ASN A 52 -19.81 4.22 -1.59
C ASN A 52 -18.58 3.55 -1.01
N ILE A 53 -17.85 4.34 -0.21
CA ILE A 53 -16.61 3.93 0.44
C ILE A 53 -16.84 3.90 1.94
N PHE A 54 -16.41 2.82 2.57
CA PHE A 54 -16.43 2.62 4.02
C PHE A 54 -15.02 2.30 4.48
N GLU A 55 -14.66 2.72 5.68
CA GLU A 55 -13.37 2.43 6.29
C GLU A 55 -13.58 1.67 7.59
N GLU A 56 -12.81 0.58 7.78
CA GLU A 56 -12.79 -0.22 9.00
C GLU A 56 -11.34 -0.35 9.48
N GLU A 57 -11.08 0.03 10.72
CA GLU A 57 -9.77 -0.09 11.34
C GLU A 57 -9.51 -1.51 11.78
N PHE A 58 -8.26 -1.94 11.67
CA PHE A 58 -7.80 -3.21 12.23
C PHE A 58 -6.49 -3.05 12.99
N SER A 59 -6.30 -3.90 13.99
CA SER A 59 -5.01 -4.08 14.63
C SER A 59 -4.75 -5.57 14.89
N LYS A 60 -3.48 -5.98 14.79
CA LYS A 60 -3.11 -7.36 15.06
C LYS A 60 -1.71 -7.45 15.65
N LYS A 61 -1.61 -8.18 16.75
CA LYS A 61 -0.33 -8.53 17.38
C LYS A 61 0.19 -9.85 16.82
N PHE A 62 1.50 -9.91 16.55
CA PHE A 62 2.26 -11.10 16.21
C PHE A 62 3.45 -11.24 17.15
N ASP A 63 3.70 -12.43 17.63
CA ASP A 63 4.83 -12.71 18.51
C ASP A 63 6.10 -12.96 17.68
N ILE A 64 7.24 -12.46 18.17
CA ILE A 64 8.57 -12.60 17.57
C ILE A 64 9.38 -13.56 18.42
N THR A 65 9.93 -14.60 17.82
CA THR A 65 10.62 -15.67 18.54
C THR A 65 12.15 -15.64 18.47
N SER A 66 12.76 -14.78 17.66
CA SER A 66 14.20 -14.89 17.37
C SER A 66 14.91 -13.58 17.01
N CYS A 67 14.51 -12.45 17.59
CA CYS A 67 15.16 -11.15 17.31
C CYS A 67 15.46 -10.41 18.62
N ASP A 68 16.73 -10.39 19.03
CA ASP A 68 17.14 -9.75 20.29
C ASP A 68 17.12 -8.20 20.18
N TYR A 69 17.52 -7.67 19.04
CA TYR A 69 17.62 -6.22 18.80
C TYR A 69 16.95 -5.83 17.49
N PRO A 70 15.60 -5.77 17.45
CA PRO A 70 14.88 -5.36 16.27
C PRO A 70 15.16 -3.88 15.95
N ASP A 71 15.41 -3.57 14.69
CA ASP A 71 15.70 -2.22 14.21
C ASP A 71 14.48 -1.62 13.49
N PHE A 72 13.99 -2.33 12.48
CA PHE A 72 12.76 -1.94 11.76
C PHE A 72 12.09 -3.18 11.16
N ALA A 73 10.86 -2.99 10.69
CA ALA A 73 10.12 -4.02 9.98
C ALA A 73 9.58 -3.48 8.64
N ASP A 74 9.62 -4.34 7.62
CA ASP A 74 8.85 -4.16 6.39
C ASP A 74 7.55 -4.95 6.54
N VAL A 75 6.42 -4.24 6.48
CA VAL A 75 5.09 -4.79 6.75
C VAL A 75 4.20 -4.60 5.53
N ASN A 76 3.70 -5.70 5.00
CA ASN A 76 2.76 -5.71 3.89
C ASN A 76 1.52 -6.52 4.26
N VAL A 77 0.33 -5.91 4.14
CA VAL A 77 -0.96 -6.55 4.40
C VAL A 77 -1.76 -6.62 3.11
N PHE A 78 -2.25 -7.81 2.80
CA PHE A 78 -3.03 -8.05 1.58
C PHE A 78 -4.26 -8.91 1.85
N THR A 79 -5.27 -8.74 1.01
CA THR A 79 -6.50 -9.53 1.07
C THR A 79 -6.23 -10.95 0.57
N ALA A 80 -6.38 -11.94 1.45
CA ALA A 80 -6.31 -13.36 1.08
C ALA A 80 -7.64 -13.84 0.48
N TYR A 81 -8.74 -13.34 1.04
CA TYR A 81 -10.09 -13.70 0.62
C TYR A 81 -11.04 -12.56 0.95
N SER A 82 -11.97 -12.28 0.05
CA SER A 82 -13.08 -11.35 0.31
C SER A 82 -14.36 -11.88 -0.32
N ASN A 83 -15.43 -11.84 0.43
CA ASN A 83 -16.77 -12.17 -0.03
C ASN A 83 -17.76 -11.11 0.45
N SER A 84 -18.73 -10.79 -0.38
CA SER A 84 -19.77 -9.82 -0.06
C SER A 84 -21.13 -10.34 -0.48
N ARG A 85 -22.13 -10.07 0.35
CA ARG A 85 -23.49 -10.53 0.14
C ARG A 85 -24.49 -9.45 0.51
N LEU A 86 -25.44 -9.19 -0.39
CA LEU A 86 -26.61 -8.39 -0.09
C LEU A 86 -27.58 -9.24 0.74
N VAL A 87 -27.84 -8.83 1.98
CA VAL A 87 -28.76 -9.51 2.89
C VAL A 87 -30.20 -8.97 2.72
N ASN A 88 -30.30 -7.65 2.62
CA ASN A 88 -31.50 -6.90 2.27
C ASN A 88 -31.10 -5.55 1.69
N GLN A 89 -32.09 -4.75 1.25
CA GLN A 89 -31.84 -3.46 0.59
C GLN A 89 -31.00 -2.47 1.39
N ARG A 90 -30.87 -2.66 2.72
CA ARG A 90 -30.11 -1.78 3.64
C ARG A 90 -28.91 -2.46 4.29
N ARG A 91 -28.70 -3.75 4.04
CA ARG A 91 -27.64 -4.52 4.69
C ARG A 91 -26.82 -5.32 3.71
N ILE A 92 -25.54 -5.03 3.68
CA ILE A 92 -24.51 -5.78 2.96
C ILE A 92 -23.56 -6.36 3.99
N ASP A 93 -23.39 -7.67 4.00
CA ASP A 93 -22.35 -8.33 4.79
C ASP A 93 -21.08 -8.46 3.92
N VAL A 94 -19.95 -8.00 4.45
CA VAL A 94 -18.64 -8.14 3.83
C VAL A 94 -17.76 -8.95 4.78
N HIS A 95 -17.21 -10.05 4.28
CA HIS A 95 -16.27 -10.89 5.02
C HIS A 95 -14.94 -10.91 4.31
N THR A 96 -13.88 -10.52 5.01
CA THR A 96 -12.53 -10.41 4.46
C THR A 96 -11.52 -11.09 5.38
N ALA A 97 -10.68 -11.95 4.80
CA ALA A 97 -9.52 -12.51 5.48
C ALA A 97 -8.25 -11.79 4.99
N LEU A 98 -7.43 -11.36 5.93
CA LEU A 98 -6.19 -10.63 5.67
C LEU A 98 -4.98 -11.51 5.97
N ASN A 99 -3.97 -11.45 5.12
CA ASN A 99 -2.64 -11.98 5.38
C ASN A 99 -1.65 -10.84 5.56
N ALA A 100 -0.73 -10.99 6.51
CA ALA A 100 0.38 -10.08 6.71
C ALA A 100 1.70 -10.78 6.37
N ARG A 101 2.54 -10.12 5.57
CA ARG A 101 3.96 -10.47 5.43
C ARG A 101 4.75 -9.46 6.24
N ILE A 102 5.58 -9.97 7.14
CA ILE A 102 6.37 -9.14 8.05
C ILE A 102 7.82 -9.61 7.95
N ASN A 103 8.70 -8.73 7.48
CA ASN A 103 10.14 -8.92 7.48
C ASN A 103 10.74 -8.04 8.58
N ILE A 104 11.34 -8.65 9.58
CA ILE A 104 11.94 -7.91 10.71
C ILE A 104 13.45 -7.93 10.52
N PHE A 105 14.04 -6.75 10.54
CA PHE A 105 15.47 -6.54 10.46
C PHE A 105 16.03 -6.33 11.86
N CYS A 106 17.01 -7.18 12.20
CA CYS A 106 17.58 -7.22 13.55
C CYS A 106 19.06 -6.89 13.49
N LYS A 107 19.53 -6.05 14.40
CA LYS A 107 20.97 -5.82 14.58
C LYS A 107 21.59 -7.02 15.29
N ARG A 108 22.68 -7.51 14.76
CA ARG A 108 23.46 -8.58 15.38
C ARG A 108 24.92 -8.14 15.53
N CYS A 109 25.43 -8.21 16.74
CA CYS A 109 26.85 -8.02 16.99
C CYS A 109 27.54 -9.38 17.01
N THR A 110 28.60 -9.52 16.22
CA THR A 110 29.49 -10.69 16.24
C THR A 110 30.87 -10.26 16.71
N HIS A 111 31.46 -11.05 17.57
CA HIS A 111 32.83 -10.84 18.00
C HIS A 111 33.72 -11.87 17.30
N SER A 112 34.78 -11.40 16.67
CA SER A 112 35.79 -12.25 16.04
C SER A 112 37.15 -12.01 16.67
N LEU A 113 37.99 -13.04 16.68
CA LEU A 113 39.36 -12.95 17.15
C LEU A 113 40.19 -12.32 16.04
N SER A 114 40.80 -11.15 16.30
CA SER A 114 41.66 -10.46 15.33
C SER A 114 43.14 -10.77 15.49
N GLN A 115 43.54 -11.21 16.70
CA GLN A 115 44.93 -11.52 17.03
C GLN A 115 45.02 -12.57 18.12
N CYS A 116 46.00 -13.50 18.02
CA CYS A 116 46.30 -14.48 19.05
C CYS A 116 47.82 -14.71 19.10
N GLU A 117 48.41 -14.68 20.29
CA GLU A 117 49.87 -14.75 20.47
C GLU A 117 50.49 -16.10 20.09
N ASN A 118 49.71 -17.22 20.14
CA ASN A 118 50.24 -18.56 19.92
C ASN A 118 49.47 -19.36 18.85
N ALA A 119 48.82 -18.68 17.88
CA ALA A 119 48.09 -19.35 16.82
C ALA A 119 48.22 -18.57 15.49
N PHE A 120 48.17 -19.31 14.40
CA PHE A 120 48.02 -18.72 13.07
C PHE A 120 46.55 -18.44 12.80
N ILE A 121 46.20 -17.20 12.48
CA ILE A 121 44.85 -16.79 12.09
C ILE A 121 44.81 -16.69 10.56
N ARG A 122 43.89 -17.37 9.95
CA ARG A 122 43.50 -17.17 8.56
C ARG A 122 42.22 -16.31 8.52
N SER A 123 42.28 -15.19 7.83
CA SER A 123 41.12 -14.34 7.59
C SER A 123 40.76 -14.39 6.11
N ASP A 124 39.48 -14.54 5.83
CA ASP A 124 38.91 -14.38 4.49
C ASP A 124 37.94 -13.18 4.55
N GLU A 125 37.96 -12.34 3.50
CA GLU A 125 37.06 -11.20 3.39
C GLU A 125 35.92 -11.55 2.44
N GLU A 126 34.70 -11.32 2.87
CA GLU A 126 33.52 -11.47 2.04
C GLU A 126 32.71 -10.16 2.03
N GLU A 127 32.25 -9.78 0.84
CA GLU A 127 31.31 -8.66 0.70
C GLU A 127 29.90 -9.12 1.03
N ILE A 128 29.27 -8.48 2.00
CA ILE A 128 27.90 -8.72 2.38
C ILE A 128 27.03 -7.49 2.14
N LEU A 129 25.79 -7.71 1.65
CA LEU A 129 24.80 -6.64 1.59
C LEU A 129 24.22 -6.39 2.98
N ASN A 130 24.25 -5.14 3.40
CA ASN A 130 23.69 -4.69 4.66
C ASN A 130 22.80 -3.46 4.44
N VAL A 131 21.73 -3.33 5.24
CA VAL A 131 20.87 -2.15 5.21
C VAL A 131 21.59 -1.02 5.96
N LYS A 132 21.93 0.05 5.26
CA LYS A 132 22.56 1.25 5.85
C LYS A 132 21.51 2.21 6.42
N SER A 133 20.42 2.40 5.69
CA SER A 133 19.38 3.35 6.05
C SER A 133 18.04 2.98 5.41
N THR A 134 16.97 3.44 6.02
CA THR A 134 15.61 3.37 5.49
C THR A 134 14.98 4.74 5.51
N GLY A 135 14.13 5.03 4.55
CA GLY A 135 13.38 6.28 4.48
C GLY A 135 11.95 6.04 4.01
N VAL A 136 11.03 6.81 4.54
CA VAL A 136 9.62 6.80 4.14
C VAL A 136 9.22 8.23 3.80
N CYS A 137 8.50 8.40 2.70
CA CYS A 137 7.89 9.69 2.39
C CYS A 137 6.47 9.49 1.91
N SER A 138 5.61 10.47 2.18
CA SER A 138 4.29 10.59 1.59
C SER A 138 4.37 11.53 0.39
N VAL A 139 3.64 11.18 -0.67
CA VAL A 139 3.55 12.00 -1.88
C VAL A 139 2.09 12.34 -2.12
N ASP A 140 1.75 13.62 -1.95
CA ASP A 140 0.46 14.14 -2.33
C ASP A 140 0.54 14.79 -3.71
N PHE A 141 -0.48 14.58 -4.52
CA PHE A 141 -0.61 15.23 -5.83
C PHE A 141 -2.08 15.57 -6.09
N ASP A 142 -2.26 16.66 -6.83
CA ASP A 142 -3.57 17.13 -7.30
C ASP A 142 -3.46 17.31 -8.81
N GLU A 143 -4.24 16.52 -9.56
CA GLU A 143 -4.20 16.49 -11.01
C GLU A 143 -5.61 16.63 -11.58
N SER A 144 -5.74 17.45 -12.62
CA SER A 144 -7.00 17.68 -13.32
C SER A 144 -6.95 17.08 -14.72
N PHE A 145 -7.96 16.27 -15.02
CA PHE A 145 -8.07 15.60 -16.31
C PHE A 145 -9.35 16.03 -17.01
N THR A 146 -9.27 16.17 -18.33
CA THR A 146 -10.40 16.56 -19.18
C THR A 146 -10.77 15.40 -20.09
N LEU A 147 -12.05 15.09 -20.19
CA LEU A 147 -12.55 14.10 -21.16
C LEU A 147 -12.26 14.55 -22.60
N PRO A 148 -11.94 13.62 -23.51
CA PRO A 148 -11.91 13.85 -24.94
C PRO A 148 -13.26 14.43 -25.41
N LYS A 149 -13.24 15.34 -26.39
CA LYS A 149 -14.45 16.04 -26.87
C LYS A 149 -15.54 15.14 -27.46
N ASN A 150 -15.19 13.89 -27.80
CA ASN A 150 -16.10 12.92 -28.43
C ASN A 150 -16.68 11.91 -27.42
N ASP A 151 -16.29 11.99 -26.15
CA ASP A 151 -16.79 11.07 -25.12
C ASP A 151 -18.08 11.62 -24.52
N SER A 152 -18.93 10.71 -24.05
CA SER A 152 -20.18 11.02 -23.35
C SER A 152 -19.85 11.81 -22.06
N GLN A 153 -20.74 12.74 -21.68
CA GLN A 153 -20.58 13.51 -20.45
C GLN A 153 -20.67 12.60 -19.22
N ILE A 154 -19.86 12.88 -18.21
CA ILE A 154 -19.89 12.16 -16.93
C ILE A 154 -21.13 12.58 -16.14
N LYS A 155 -22.03 11.62 -15.85
CA LYS A 155 -23.13 11.81 -14.92
C LYS A 155 -22.66 11.64 -13.47
N ASN A 156 -21.90 10.57 -13.21
CA ASN A 156 -21.31 10.30 -11.89
C ASN A 156 -20.06 9.42 -12.00
N ILE A 157 -19.12 9.63 -11.09
CA ILE A 157 -17.95 8.76 -10.93
C ILE A 157 -18.34 7.58 -10.05
N VAL A 158 -18.13 6.38 -10.59
CA VAL A 158 -18.46 5.13 -9.91
C VAL A 158 -17.29 4.62 -9.09
N ASN A 159 -16.07 4.68 -9.63
CA ASN A 159 -14.85 4.29 -8.90
C ASN A 159 -13.60 4.91 -9.53
N THR A 160 -12.55 5.01 -8.71
CA THR A 160 -11.22 5.45 -9.15
C THR A 160 -10.19 4.46 -8.66
N TYR A 161 -9.30 4.04 -9.55
CA TYR A 161 -8.17 3.18 -9.25
C TYR A 161 -6.89 3.96 -9.53
N LEU A 162 -5.92 3.82 -8.64
CA LEU A 162 -4.57 4.34 -8.81
C LEU A 162 -3.60 3.16 -8.80
N ASP A 163 -2.89 3.00 -9.90
CA ASP A 163 -1.75 2.08 -10.02
C ASP A 163 -0.46 2.92 -10.03
N THR A 164 0.46 2.56 -9.15
CA THR A 164 1.69 3.31 -8.92
C THR A 164 2.89 2.39 -9.06
N VAL A 165 3.88 2.82 -9.85
CA VAL A 165 5.13 2.08 -10.05
C VAL A 165 6.31 3.03 -9.87
N VAL A 166 7.29 2.61 -9.07
CA VAL A 166 8.58 3.29 -9.02
C VAL A 166 9.36 2.92 -10.27
N SER A 167 9.55 3.88 -11.18
CA SER A 167 10.18 3.66 -12.48
C SER A 167 11.68 3.94 -12.48
N ASP A 168 12.16 4.79 -11.57
CA ASP A 168 13.58 5.09 -11.44
C ASP A 168 13.94 5.48 -10.00
N LYS A 169 15.14 5.09 -9.58
CA LYS A 169 15.71 5.42 -8.28
C LYS A 169 17.17 5.81 -8.45
N LYS A 170 17.58 6.95 -7.89
CA LYS A 170 18.96 7.40 -7.92
C LYS A 170 19.39 7.89 -6.55
N ILE A 171 20.43 7.29 -6.01
CA ILE A 171 21.06 7.72 -4.76
C ILE A 171 22.05 8.84 -5.08
N ILE A 172 21.96 9.93 -4.33
CA ILE A 172 22.88 11.05 -4.30
C ILE A 172 23.15 11.28 -2.82
N LYS A 173 24.38 11.55 -2.45
CA LYS A 173 24.82 11.69 -1.05
C LYS A 173 23.70 12.13 -0.09
N ASP A 174 23.35 11.28 0.87
CA ASP A 174 22.30 11.45 1.90
C ASP A 174 20.88 11.70 1.35
N LYS A 175 20.65 11.44 0.06
CA LYS A 175 19.35 11.62 -0.59
C LYS A 175 19.09 10.54 -1.62
N MET A 176 17.84 10.22 -1.84
CA MET A 176 17.38 9.38 -2.95
C MET A 176 16.35 10.15 -3.78
N LEU A 177 16.63 10.31 -5.08
CA LEU A 177 15.64 10.75 -6.06
C LEU A 177 14.84 9.54 -6.51
N VAL A 178 13.53 9.61 -6.38
CA VAL A 178 12.61 8.57 -6.80
C VAL A 178 11.69 9.14 -7.86
N LYS A 179 11.59 8.45 -9.00
CA LYS A 179 10.59 8.73 -10.04
C LYS A 179 9.46 7.71 -9.94
N ILE A 180 8.25 8.20 -9.90
CA ILE A 180 7.03 7.43 -9.69
C ILE A 180 6.13 7.66 -10.89
N ASP A 181 5.80 6.60 -11.62
CA ASP A 181 4.82 6.63 -12.71
C ASP A 181 3.47 6.15 -12.18
N ASN A 182 2.44 6.94 -12.43
CA ASN A 182 1.09 6.72 -11.96
C ASN A 182 0.14 6.53 -13.15
N GLU A 183 -0.78 5.58 -13.04
CA GLU A 183 -1.93 5.44 -13.93
C GLU A 183 -3.21 5.55 -13.10
N ILE A 184 -4.00 6.58 -13.36
CA ILE A 184 -5.34 6.72 -12.78
C ILE A 184 -6.35 6.16 -13.78
N SER A 185 -7.19 5.25 -13.31
CA SER A 185 -8.33 4.71 -14.03
C SER A 185 -9.61 5.18 -13.37
N VAL A 186 -10.41 5.97 -14.07
CA VAL A 186 -11.70 6.46 -13.60
C VAL A 186 -12.81 5.69 -14.30
N VAL A 187 -13.64 5.01 -13.51
CA VAL A 187 -14.88 4.34 -13.96
C VAL A 187 -16.04 5.27 -13.68
N TYR A 188 -16.82 5.59 -14.68
CA TYR A 188 -17.94 6.54 -14.58
C TYR A 188 -19.19 6.03 -15.29
N CYS A 189 -20.35 6.57 -14.92
CA CYS A 189 -21.58 6.44 -15.69
C CYS A 189 -21.76 7.70 -16.55
N ASP A 190 -22.15 7.50 -17.81
CA ASP A 190 -22.56 8.57 -18.71
C ASP A 190 -24.04 8.98 -18.49
N GLU A 191 -24.53 9.95 -19.27
CA GLU A 191 -25.92 10.42 -19.21
C GLU A 191 -26.95 9.35 -19.60
N ASN A 192 -26.53 8.29 -20.28
CA ASN A 192 -27.36 7.16 -20.70
C ASN A 192 -27.25 5.96 -19.74
N ASP A 193 -26.63 6.15 -18.54
CA ASP A 193 -26.35 5.11 -17.55
C ASP A 193 -25.44 3.97 -18.06
N ASN A 194 -24.66 4.21 -19.14
CA ASN A 194 -23.61 3.30 -19.55
C ASN A 194 -22.38 3.48 -18.66
N ILE A 195 -21.75 2.35 -18.28
CA ILE A 195 -20.50 2.37 -17.54
C ILE A 195 -19.32 2.38 -18.52
N ASP A 196 -18.47 3.38 -18.39
CA ASP A 196 -17.27 3.51 -19.20
C ASP A 196 -16.03 3.77 -18.31
N LYS A 197 -14.84 3.67 -18.90
CA LYS A 197 -13.56 3.79 -18.19
C LYS A 197 -12.58 4.63 -19.00
N ILE A 198 -11.98 5.62 -18.33
CA ILE A 198 -10.89 6.42 -18.88
C ILE A 198 -9.63 6.23 -18.06
N LYS A 199 -8.47 6.33 -18.71
CA LYS A 199 -7.15 6.21 -18.09
C LYS A 199 -6.31 7.43 -18.35
N TYR A 200 -5.58 7.86 -17.32
CA TYR A 200 -4.59 8.92 -17.39
C TYR A 200 -3.28 8.47 -16.76
N SER A 201 -2.17 8.83 -17.40
CA SER A 201 -0.84 8.51 -16.89
C SER A 201 -0.06 9.81 -16.68
N PHE A 202 0.65 9.89 -15.57
CA PHE A 202 1.55 10.98 -15.23
C PHE A 202 2.69 10.51 -14.35
N SER A 203 3.78 11.29 -14.31
CA SER A 203 4.96 10.96 -13.52
C SER A 203 5.23 12.04 -12.49
N VAL A 204 5.63 11.63 -11.29
CA VAL A 204 6.03 12.52 -10.20
C VAL A 204 7.44 12.13 -9.76
N SER A 205 8.29 13.12 -9.49
CA SER A 205 9.61 12.88 -8.89
C SER A 205 9.67 13.46 -7.49
N ARG A 206 10.30 12.72 -6.57
CA ARG A 206 10.47 13.15 -5.18
C ARG A 206 11.88 12.87 -4.71
N ILE A 207 12.34 13.69 -3.78
CA ILE A 207 13.60 13.52 -3.08
C ILE A 207 13.29 13.05 -1.65
N ILE A 208 13.91 11.97 -1.24
CA ILE A 208 13.80 11.39 0.10
C ILE A 208 15.16 11.59 0.77
N ASP A 209 15.17 12.14 1.98
CA ASP A 209 16.38 12.24 2.79
C ASP A 209 16.69 10.87 3.40
N ILE A 210 17.91 10.36 3.17
CA ILE A 210 18.38 9.07 3.64
C ILE A 210 19.75 9.25 4.24
N ALA A 211 19.89 9.17 5.55
CA ALA A 211 21.15 9.39 6.22
C ALA A 211 22.20 8.32 5.89
N ASN A 212 23.47 8.74 5.81
CA ASN A 212 24.64 7.85 5.64
C ASN A 212 24.73 7.11 4.29
N CYS A 213 24.02 7.54 3.26
CA CYS A 213 24.12 6.97 1.92
C CYS A 213 25.11 7.71 1.04
N VAL A 214 25.78 6.98 0.16
CA VAL A 214 26.72 7.50 -0.84
C VAL A 214 26.29 7.08 -2.25
N ASP A 215 26.82 7.76 -3.28
CA ASP A 215 26.38 7.63 -4.67
C ASP A 215 26.45 6.20 -5.25
N ASN A 216 27.25 5.32 -4.65
CA ASN A 216 27.43 3.92 -5.08
C ASN A 216 26.58 2.92 -4.27
N ASP A 217 25.79 3.37 -3.32
CA ASP A 217 24.89 2.48 -2.58
C ASP A 217 23.69 2.04 -3.46
N TYR A 218 23.14 0.86 -3.16
CA TYR A 218 22.01 0.30 -3.88
C TYR A 218 20.71 0.55 -3.12
N SER A 219 19.64 0.82 -3.85
CA SER A 219 18.27 0.88 -3.31
C SER A 219 17.49 -0.37 -3.71
N VAL A 220 16.76 -0.93 -2.79
CA VAL A 220 15.85 -2.07 -3.01
C VAL A 220 14.40 -1.59 -3.07
#